data_78b615e7452f774a7bf2c31242bb3d7e
#
_entry.id   78b615e7452f774a7bf2c31242bb3d7e
#
_cell.length_a   1.000
_cell.length_b   1.000
_cell.length_c   1.000
_cell.angle_alpha   90.00
_cell.angle_beta   90.00
_cell.angle_gamma   90.00
#
_symmetry.space_group_name_H-M   'P 1'
#
loop_
_entity.id
_entity.type
_entity.pdbx_description
1 polymer ?
#
loop_
_entity_poly.entity_id
_entity_poly.type
_entity_poly.pdbx_seq_one_letter_code
_entity_poly.pdbx_strand_id
1 'polypeptide(L)'
;MNKTDLIAEVSRKTGISKKDADRTVNAALEAIIDALVAGDKVQLMGFGSFETKHREAHMGRNPKTKEAIEIPASDVPVFKAGKALKDAVAK
;
A
#
# COMPACT_ATOMS: atom_id res chain seq x y z
N MET A 1 -13.16 -2.16 -7.94
CA MET A 1 -13.39 -1.36 -6.72
C MET A 1 -12.35 -0.26 -6.63
N ASN A 2 -12.79 0.97 -6.45
CA ASN A 2 -11.91 2.09 -6.20
C ASN A 2 -12.08 2.57 -4.76
N LYS A 3 -11.43 3.68 -4.40
CA LYS A 3 -11.50 4.20 -3.04
C LYS A 3 -12.94 4.59 -2.64
N THR A 4 -13.69 5.17 -3.57
CA THR A 4 -15.09 5.56 -3.32
C THR A 4 -15.94 4.33 -3.02
N ASP A 5 -15.74 3.25 -3.76
CA ASP A 5 -16.45 1.99 -3.53
C ASP A 5 -16.07 1.37 -2.18
N LEU A 6 -14.79 1.45 -1.82
CA LEU A 6 -14.32 0.95 -0.53
C LEU A 6 -14.97 1.71 0.62
N ILE A 7 -15.05 3.04 0.50
CA ILE A 7 -15.69 3.88 1.52
C ILE A 7 -17.17 3.51 1.67
N ALA A 8 -17.86 3.28 0.56
CA ALA A 8 -19.27 2.86 0.59
C ALA A 8 -19.43 1.51 1.30
N GLU A 9 -18.53 0.56 1.06
CA GLU A 9 -18.55 -0.74 1.72
C GLU A 9 -18.30 -0.63 3.22
N VAL A 10 -17.35 0.23 3.63
CA VAL A 10 -17.08 0.47 5.05
C VAL A 10 -18.30 1.06 5.74
N SER A 11 -18.96 2.03 5.10
CA SER A 11 -20.20 2.62 5.60
C SER A 11 -21.27 1.55 5.79
N ARG A 12 -21.45 0.68 4.81
CA ARG A 12 -22.43 -0.39 4.86
C ARG A 12 -22.14 -1.40 5.98
N LYS A 13 -20.90 -1.81 6.13
CA LYS A 13 -20.50 -2.81 7.13
C LYS A 13 -20.56 -2.30 8.56
N THR A 14 -20.28 -1.04 8.76
CA THR A 14 -20.16 -0.45 10.11
C THR A 14 -21.42 0.29 10.55
N GLY A 15 -22.27 0.67 9.61
CA GLY A 15 -23.45 1.48 9.93
C GLY A 15 -23.15 2.95 10.12
N ILE A 16 -21.90 3.39 9.94
CA ILE A 16 -21.56 4.81 10.03
C ILE A 16 -21.91 5.52 8.71
N SER A 17 -22.01 6.84 8.74
CA SER A 17 -22.30 7.63 7.53
C SER A 17 -21.16 7.52 6.52
N LYS A 18 -21.45 7.78 5.25
CA LYS A 18 -20.39 7.83 4.22
C LYS A 18 -19.34 8.88 4.52
N LYS A 19 -19.75 10.00 5.11
CA LYS A 19 -18.81 11.05 5.53
C LYS A 19 -17.83 10.54 6.59
N ASP A 20 -18.33 9.84 7.60
CA ASP A 20 -17.48 9.27 8.65
C ASP A 20 -16.63 8.13 8.11
N ALA A 21 -17.17 7.31 7.20
CA ALA A 21 -16.43 6.24 6.55
C ALA A 21 -15.29 6.82 5.71
N ASP A 22 -15.53 7.90 4.98
CA ASP A 22 -14.51 8.60 4.21
C ASP A 22 -13.36 9.07 5.09
N ARG A 23 -13.67 9.72 6.19
CA ARG A 23 -12.68 10.19 7.16
C ARG A 23 -11.89 9.03 7.77
N THR A 24 -12.57 7.96 8.12
CA THR A 24 -11.96 6.79 8.76
C THR A 24 -11.01 6.07 7.80
N VAL A 25 -11.44 5.83 6.57
CA VAL A 25 -10.62 5.17 5.56
C VAL A 25 -9.38 6.02 5.25
N ASN A 26 -9.56 7.31 5.05
CA ASN A 26 -8.45 8.21 4.77
C ASN A 26 -7.46 8.26 5.94
N ALA A 27 -7.95 8.32 7.16
CA ALA A 27 -7.09 8.33 8.35
C ALA A 27 -6.28 7.04 8.47
N ALA A 28 -6.89 5.89 8.19
CA ALA A 28 -6.19 4.62 8.22
C ALA A 28 -5.07 4.55 7.17
N LEU A 29 -5.35 4.99 5.95
CA LEU A 29 -4.35 5.02 4.88
C LEU A 29 -3.21 5.98 5.20
N GLU A 30 -3.53 7.15 5.72
CA GLU A 30 -2.52 8.13 6.12
C GLU A 30 -1.63 7.61 7.25
N ALA A 31 -2.21 6.91 8.23
CA ALA A 31 -1.45 6.30 9.31
C ALA A 31 -0.44 5.28 8.79
N ILE A 32 -0.84 4.48 7.78
CA ILE A 32 0.05 3.53 7.15
C ILE A 32 1.19 4.26 6.41
N ILE A 33 0.85 5.30 5.66
CA ILE A 33 1.84 6.11 4.94
C ILE A 33 2.84 6.73 5.93
N ASP A 34 2.35 7.33 7.00
CA ASP A 34 3.21 7.98 8.00
C ASP A 34 4.17 6.99 8.65
N ALA A 35 3.71 5.79 8.95
CA ALA A 35 4.55 4.75 9.51
C ALA A 35 5.66 4.34 8.54
N LEU A 36 5.32 4.16 7.27
CA LEU A 36 6.30 3.78 6.25
C LEU A 36 7.33 4.90 6.00
N VAL A 37 6.89 6.15 6.03
CA VAL A 37 7.78 7.30 5.89
C VAL A 37 8.78 7.35 7.05
N ALA A 38 8.33 6.98 8.24
CA ALA A 38 9.21 6.92 9.42
C ALA A 38 10.11 5.68 9.45
N GLY A 39 10.03 4.82 8.44
CA GLY A 39 10.84 3.60 8.39
C GLY A 39 10.27 2.45 9.19
N ASP A 40 9.02 2.57 9.62
CA ASP A 40 8.37 1.55 10.42
C ASP A 40 7.64 0.55 9.53
N LYS A 41 7.47 -0.66 10.03
CA LYS A 41 6.72 -1.71 9.34
C LYS A 41 5.30 -1.73 9.88
N VAL A 42 4.31 -1.86 8.99
CA VAL A 42 2.91 -1.97 9.41
C VAL A 42 2.45 -3.41 9.23
N GLN A 43 2.16 -4.07 10.33
CA GLN A 43 1.78 -5.48 10.32
C GLN A 43 0.32 -5.61 10.73
N LEU A 44 -0.52 -6.07 9.80
CA LEU A 44 -1.95 -6.24 10.03
C LEU A 44 -2.24 -7.74 10.11
N MET A 45 -2.43 -8.22 11.32
CA MET A 45 -2.65 -9.64 11.56
C MET A 45 -3.83 -10.18 10.76
N GLY A 46 -3.61 -11.28 10.04
CA GLY A 46 -4.64 -11.90 9.21
C GLY A 46 -4.84 -11.26 7.85
N PHE A 47 -4.19 -10.13 7.58
CA PHE A 47 -4.32 -9.44 6.30
C PHE A 47 -3.00 -9.41 5.54
N GLY A 48 -1.97 -8.83 6.13
CA GLY A 48 -0.68 -8.73 5.50
C GLY A 48 0.18 -7.69 6.17
N SER A 49 1.29 -7.37 5.54
CA SER A 49 2.20 -6.36 6.09
C SER A 49 2.69 -5.42 4.99
N PHE A 50 2.89 -4.16 5.39
CA PHE A 50 3.51 -3.14 4.55
C PHE A 50 4.91 -2.88 5.09
N GLU A 51 5.88 -2.78 4.21
CA GLU A 51 7.25 -2.45 4.59
C GLU A 51 7.92 -1.63 3.50
N THR A 52 8.98 -0.95 3.86
CA THR A 52 9.77 -0.18 2.92
C THR A 52 11.00 -0.98 2.53
N LYS A 53 11.25 -1.09 1.24
CA LYS A 53 12.39 -1.80 0.70
C LYS A 53 13.33 -0.79 0.04
N HIS A 54 14.59 -0.81 0.44
CA HIS A 54 15.59 0.05 -0.16
C HIS A 54 16.10 -0.56 -1.46
N ARG A 55 16.13 0.24 -2.51
CA ARG A 55 16.71 -0.15 -3.80
C ARG A 55 17.94 0.70 -4.05
N GLU A 56 19.07 0.02 -4.26
CA GLU A 56 20.32 0.69 -4.55
C GLU A 56 20.28 1.39 -5.91
N ALA A 57 21.08 2.43 -6.04
CA ALA A 57 21.27 3.08 -7.34
C ALA A 57 21.86 2.07 -8.33
N HIS A 58 21.38 2.10 -9.54
CA HIS A 58 21.86 1.18 -10.58
C HIS A 58 21.72 1.81 -11.95
N MET A 59 22.37 1.20 -12.93
CA MET A 59 22.28 1.64 -14.32
C MET A 59 21.11 0.93 -14.98
N GLY A 60 20.22 1.73 -15.55
CA GLY A 60 19.12 1.21 -16.35
C GLY A 60 19.31 1.61 -17.81
N ARG A 61 18.39 1.23 -18.65
CA ARG A 61 18.42 1.58 -20.06
C ARG A 61 17.10 2.20 -20.46
N ASN A 62 17.17 3.36 -21.12
CA ASN A 62 15.96 4.01 -21.63
C ASN A 62 15.44 3.20 -22.82
N PRO A 63 14.21 2.65 -22.75
CA PRO A 63 13.67 1.82 -23.84
C PRO A 63 13.45 2.56 -25.15
N LYS A 64 13.30 3.89 -25.11
CA LYS A 64 13.11 4.70 -26.32
C LYS A 64 14.42 5.02 -27.03
N THR A 65 15.43 5.42 -26.26
CA THR A 65 16.72 5.86 -26.82
C THR A 65 17.80 4.79 -26.72
N LYS A 66 17.58 3.77 -25.92
CA LYS A 66 18.54 2.70 -25.61
C LYS A 66 19.82 3.22 -24.96
N GLU A 67 19.77 4.44 -24.43
CA GLU A 67 20.89 5.00 -23.69
C GLU A 67 20.89 4.49 -22.26
N ALA A 68 22.08 4.28 -21.71
CA ALA A 68 22.21 3.94 -20.30
C ALA A 68 21.89 5.16 -19.45
N ILE A 69 21.02 5.00 -18.45
CA ILE A 69 20.67 6.07 -17.52
C ILE A 69 20.94 5.60 -16.10
N GLU A 70 21.32 6.55 -15.24
CA GLU A 70 21.49 6.27 -13.84
C GLU A 70 20.15 6.33 -13.14
N ILE A 71 19.78 5.23 -12.49
CA ILE A 71 18.57 5.17 -11.67
C ILE A 71 19.01 5.36 -10.23
N PRO A 72 18.60 6.46 -9.57
CA PRO A 72 19.05 6.74 -8.21
C PRO A 72 18.49 5.73 -7.20
N ALA A 73 19.17 5.61 -6.07
CA ALA A 73 18.69 4.82 -4.95
C ALA A 73 17.36 5.38 -4.49
N SER A 74 16.45 4.51 -4.11
CA SER A 74 15.12 4.91 -3.64
C SER A 74 14.57 3.89 -2.67
N ASP A 75 13.61 4.34 -1.85
CA ASP A 75 12.87 3.46 -0.96
C ASP A 75 11.49 3.25 -1.56
N VAL A 76 11.05 1.99 -1.64
CA VAL A 76 9.76 1.66 -2.22
C VAL A 76 8.90 0.91 -1.22
N PRO A 77 7.59 1.20 -1.16
CA PRO A 77 6.69 0.45 -0.31
C PRO A 77 6.37 -0.91 -0.94
N VAL A 78 6.30 -1.93 -0.10
CA VAL A 78 6.00 -3.30 -0.53
C VAL A 78 4.91 -3.85 0.38
N PHE A 79 3.92 -4.51 -0.21
CA PHE A 79 2.88 -5.21 0.54
C PHE A 79 3.08 -6.72 0.40
N LYS A 80 3.08 -7.42 1.55
CA LYS A 80 3.14 -8.88 1.57
C LYS A 80 1.83 -9.40 2.14
N ALA A 81 1.08 -10.16 1.34
CA ALA A 81 -0.18 -10.72 1.78
C ALA A 81 0.02 -11.75 2.88
N GLY A 82 -0.84 -11.71 3.88
CA GLY A 82 -0.84 -12.71 4.93
C GLY A 82 -1.48 -14.02 4.47
N LYS A 83 -1.27 -15.08 5.24
CA LYS A 83 -1.80 -16.40 4.89
C LYS A 83 -3.31 -16.39 4.76
N ALA A 84 -4.02 -15.77 5.71
CA ALA A 84 -5.48 -15.71 5.68
C ALA A 84 -6.00 -15.03 4.43
N LEU A 85 -5.35 -13.95 4.00
CA LEU A 85 -5.73 -13.25 2.77
C LEU A 85 -5.45 -14.11 1.53
N LYS A 86 -4.29 -14.76 1.49
CA LYS A 86 -3.94 -15.66 0.38
C LYS A 86 -4.94 -16.81 0.27
N ASP A 87 -5.28 -17.43 1.38
CA ASP A 87 -6.22 -18.56 1.42
C ASP A 87 -7.62 -18.13 0.96
N ALA A 88 -8.06 -16.94 1.38
CA ALA A 88 -9.37 -16.42 1.00
C ALA A 88 -9.47 -16.18 -0.51
N VAL A 89 -8.41 -15.71 -1.13
CA VAL A 89 -8.38 -15.43 -2.57
C VAL A 89 -8.17 -16.69 -3.39
N ALA A 90 -7.42 -17.64 -2.86
CA ALA A 90 -7.01 -18.84 -3.61
C ALA A 90 -8.11 -19.89 -3.75
N LYS A 91 -9.20 -19.79 -3.08
CA LYS A 91 -10.32 -20.75 -3.04
C LYS A 91 -10.17 -21.97 -3.93
#